data_b6278bfa4449b5eaf90e4e00f9b41c06
#
_entry.id   b6278bfa4449b5eaf90e4e00f9b41c06
#
_cell.length_a   1.000
_cell.length_b   1.000
_cell.length_c   1.000
_cell.angle_alpha   90.00
_cell.angle_beta   90.00
_cell.angle_gamma   90.00
#
_symmetry.space_group_name_H-M   'P 1'
#
loop_
_entity.id
_entity.type
_entity.pdbx_description
1 polymer ?
#
loop_
_entity_poly.entity_id
_entity_poly.type
_entity_poly.pdbx_seq_one_letter_code
_entity_poly.pdbx_strand_id
1 'polypeptide(L)'
;MQPVFESIVRVLTAGIAGSQVTPLRLLVVLVLLAALMWVTRRATRWFVEHVLAKRGVDVGLREALGTILRYGLLALGALVILQAAGIDLTSLNVLVGAIGVGLGFGLQAVTSNFFSGLIILFERPIKIGQRIEIAGVVGQVREIAARATTLVTDENVAVIVPNSQFISERVTNWSRPDSLTAYALTFHVAHASDPDVVRRVLLSAAEAHDDVHKDPPAAVEFLEVGLASLRFQLQVWSSAHLNTAGALKSDLNFEVWRRLRAEGVAPPAAAVVAVTLPPSTK
;
A
#
# COMPACT_ATOMS: atom_id res chain seq x y z
N MET A 1 11.62 -74.90 11.14
CA MET A 1 11.27 -73.45 11.13
C MET A 1 11.83 -72.71 9.91
N GLN A 2 12.97 -73.08 9.35
CA GLN A 2 13.53 -72.43 8.14
C GLN A 2 12.64 -72.48 6.88
N PRO A 3 11.97 -73.63 6.48
CA PRO A 3 11.24 -73.68 5.23
C PRO A 3 9.97 -72.80 5.25
N VAL A 4 9.37 -72.54 6.40
CA VAL A 4 8.18 -71.66 6.54
C VAL A 4 8.59 -70.20 6.41
N PHE A 5 9.71 -69.81 6.96
CA PHE A 5 10.25 -68.46 6.85
C PHE A 5 10.62 -68.10 5.41
N GLU A 6 11.29 -69.03 4.69
CA GLU A 6 11.63 -68.82 3.26
C GLU A 6 10.38 -68.74 2.38
N SER A 7 9.35 -69.52 2.65
CA SER A 7 8.07 -69.46 1.94
C SER A 7 7.37 -68.13 2.14
N ILE A 8 7.35 -67.62 3.39
CA ILE A 8 6.75 -66.32 3.71
C ILE A 8 7.54 -65.18 3.02
N VAL A 9 8.86 -65.23 3.06
CA VAL A 9 9.71 -64.22 2.39
C VAL A 9 9.48 -64.24 0.88
N ARG A 10 9.37 -65.44 0.27
CA ARG A 10 9.12 -65.60 -1.17
C ARG A 10 7.78 -65.05 -1.58
N VAL A 11 6.73 -65.29 -0.80
CA VAL A 11 5.38 -64.74 -1.04
C VAL A 11 5.37 -63.19 -0.88
N LEU A 12 6.05 -62.69 0.13
CA LEU A 12 6.13 -61.22 0.38
C LEU A 12 6.97 -60.45 -0.67
N THR A 13 7.94 -61.16 -1.31
CA THR A 13 8.81 -60.56 -2.34
C THR A 13 8.37 -60.86 -3.78
N ALA A 14 7.44 -61.82 -3.98
CA ALA A 14 6.90 -62.14 -5.30
C ALA A 14 6.04 -60.95 -5.81
N GLY A 15 6.31 -60.51 -7.03
CA GLY A 15 5.50 -59.46 -7.70
C GLY A 15 4.07 -59.95 -7.94
N ILE A 16 3.07 -59.14 -7.64
CA ILE A 16 1.67 -59.43 -7.90
C ILE A 16 1.39 -59.26 -9.41
N ALA A 17 0.99 -60.34 -10.08
CA ALA A 17 0.55 -60.35 -11.49
C ALA A 17 1.50 -59.62 -12.50
N GLY A 18 2.82 -59.85 -12.39
CA GLY A 18 3.77 -59.27 -13.33
C GLY A 18 4.11 -57.76 -13.12
N SER A 19 3.54 -57.17 -12.07
CA SER A 19 3.89 -55.79 -11.66
C SER A 19 5.07 -55.77 -10.69
N GLN A 20 5.82 -54.69 -10.64
CA GLN A 20 6.90 -54.48 -9.67
C GLN A 20 6.43 -54.27 -8.23
N VAL A 21 5.13 -54.37 -7.98
CA VAL A 21 4.51 -54.16 -6.67
C VAL A 21 4.48 -55.48 -5.90
N THR A 22 5.30 -55.58 -4.86
CA THR A 22 5.34 -56.72 -3.94
C THR A 22 4.41 -56.46 -2.73
N PRO A 23 3.86 -57.54 -2.08
CA PRO A 23 3.07 -57.37 -0.86
C PRO A 23 3.84 -56.59 0.24
N LEU A 24 5.13 -56.77 0.33
CA LEU A 24 5.98 -56.04 1.26
C LEU A 24 6.00 -54.52 0.97
N ARG A 25 6.11 -54.13 -0.31
CA ARG A 25 6.02 -52.69 -0.70
C ARG A 25 4.67 -52.09 -0.35
N LEU A 26 3.56 -52.80 -0.59
CA LEU A 26 2.23 -52.36 -0.20
C LEU A 26 2.13 -52.14 1.32
N LEU A 27 2.63 -53.05 2.12
CA LEU A 27 2.67 -52.93 3.57
C LEU A 27 3.48 -51.69 4.00
N VAL A 28 4.66 -51.47 3.41
CA VAL A 28 5.49 -50.31 3.69
C VAL A 28 4.76 -49.00 3.33
N VAL A 29 4.08 -48.94 2.17
CA VAL A 29 3.28 -47.78 1.76
C VAL A 29 2.19 -47.48 2.74
N LEU A 30 1.41 -48.52 3.17
CA LEU A 30 0.35 -48.35 4.15
C LEU A 30 0.87 -47.85 5.51
N VAL A 31 1.99 -48.39 5.98
CA VAL A 31 2.65 -47.93 7.21
C VAL A 31 3.12 -46.47 7.08
N LEU A 32 3.72 -46.13 5.96
CA LEU A 32 4.17 -44.75 5.71
C LEU A 32 3.00 -43.76 5.61
N LEU A 33 1.89 -44.14 4.95
CA LEU A 33 0.68 -43.32 4.91
C LEU A 33 0.05 -43.15 6.28
N ALA A 34 0.00 -44.22 7.09
CA ALA A 34 -0.49 -44.16 8.46
C ALA A 34 0.41 -43.26 9.33
N ALA A 35 1.73 -43.38 9.20
CA ALA A 35 2.70 -42.51 9.86
C ALA A 35 2.54 -41.05 9.42
N LEU A 36 2.39 -40.79 8.11
CA LEU A 36 2.11 -39.47 7.56
C LEU A 36 0.85 -38.85 8.16
N MET A 37 -0.26 -39.62 8.23
CA MET A 37 -1.50 -39.17 8.85
C MET A 37 -1.32 -38.83 10.34
N TRP A 38 -0.56 -39.63 11.05
CA TRP A 38 -0.30 -39.42 12.47
C TRP A 38 0.60 -38.17 12.68
N VAL A 39 1.69 -38.07 11.91
CA VAL A 39 2.64 -36.92 11.98
C VAL A 39 1.93 -35.63 11.61
N THR A 40 1.20 -35.59 10.50
CA THR A 40 0.49 -34.39 10.05
C THR A 40 -0.59 -33.96 11.05
N ARG A 41 -1.33 -34.89 11.63
CA ARG A 41 -2.29 -34.59 12.70
C ARG A 41 -1.60 -33.99 13.93
N ARG A 42 -0.48 -34.57 14.33
CA ARG A 42 0.27 -34.10 15.50
C ARG A 42 0.90 -32.72 15.25
N ALA A 43 1.53 -32.55 14.09
CA ALA A 43 2.19 -31.31 13.70
C ALA A 43 1.17 -30.14 13.56
N THR A 44 0.04 -30.38 12.87
CA THR A 44 -0.98 -29.34 12.71
C THR A 44 -1.64 -28.96 14.03
N ARG A 45 -1.94 -29.93 14.92
CA ARG A 45 -2.47 -29.62 16.26
C ARG A 45 -1.49 -28.78 17.05
N TRP A 46 -0.21 -29.20 17.09
CA TRP A 46 0.83 -28.44 17.79
C TRP A 46 0.95 -27.01 17.24
N PHE A 47 0.95 -26.85 15.92
CA PHE A 47 1.02 -25.53 15.28
C PHE A 47 -0.18 -24.64 15.63
N VAL A 48 -1.39 -25.19 15.54
CA VAL A 48 -2.62 -24.46 15.87
C VAL A 48 -2.65 -24.05 17.35
N GLU A 49 -2.32 -24.95 18.26
CA GLU A 49 -2.42 -24.72 19.70
C GLU A 49 -1.27 -23.86 20.24
N HIS A 50 -0.04 -24.02 19.74
CA HIS A 50 1.12 -23.33 20.30
C HIS A 50 1.52 -22.07 19.55
N VAL A 51 1.26 -21.98 18.25
CA VAL A 51 1.64 -20.82 17.44
C VAL A 51 0.45 -19.88 17.25
N LEU A 52 -0.66 -20.40 16.72
CA LEU A 52 -1.81 -19.56 16.38
C LEU A 52 -2.61 -19.14 17.61
N ALA A 53 -2.81 -20.06 18.57
CA ALA A 53 -3.56 -19.76 19.79
C ALA A 53 -2.88 -18.71 20.67
N LYS A 54 -1.56 -18.78 20.81
CA LYS A 54 -0.78 -17.80 21.59
C LYS A 54 -0.76 -16.39 21.00
N ARG A 55 -1.01 -16.27 19.70
CA ARG A 55 -1.05 -14.97 19.00
C ARG A 55 -2.46 -14.36 18.93
N GLY A 56 -3.44 -14.92 19.63
CA GLY A 56 -4.81 -14.38 19.67
C GLY A 56 -5.57 -14.49 18.35
N VAL A 57 -5.14 -15.37 17.44
CA VAL A 57 -5.83 -15.61 16.16
C VAL A 57 -7.23 -16.13 16.44
N ASP A 58 -8.23 -15.64 15.70
CA ASP A 58 -9.63 -16.10 15.82
C ASP A 58 -9.77 -17.60 15.62
N VAL A 59 -10.74 -18.22 16.32
CA VAL A 59 -10.95 -19.67 16.33
C VAL A 59 -11.24 -20.20 14.93
N GLY A 60 -12.11 -19.53 14.17
CA GLY A 60 -12.46 -19.93 12.80
C GLY A 60 -11.25 -19.90 11.86
N LEU A 61 -10.43 -18.86 11.96
CA LEU A 61 -9.21 -18.74 11.16
C LEU A 61 -8.16 -19.81 11.54
N ARG A 62 -8.03 -20.14 12.83
CA ARG A 62 -7.16 -21.25 13.29
C ARG A 62 -7.54 -22.60 12.69
N GLU A 63 -8.84 -22.90 12.70
CA GLU A 63 -9.37 -24.16 12.15
C GLU A 63 -9.17 -24.22 10.63
N ALA A 64 -9.45 -23.12 9.92
CA ALA A 64 -9.27 -23.05 8.49
C ALA A 64 -7.78 -23.25 8.10
N LEU A 65 -6.86 -22.53 8.74
CA LEU A 65 -5.42 -22.67 8.48
C LEU A 65 -4.90 -24.05 8.85
N GLY A 66 -5.34 -24.61 9.98
CA GLY A 66 -5.00 -25.97 10.38
C GLY A 66 -5.47 -27.02 9.37
N THR A 67 -6.67 -26.82 8.84
CA THR A 67 -7.25 -27.71 7.82
C THR A 67 -6.50 -27.65 6.50
N ILE A 68 -6.23 -26.45 6.00
CA ILE A 68 -5.45 -26.23 4.76
C ILE A 68 -4.05 -26.84 4.90
N LEU A 69 -3.36 -26.54 5.99
CA LEU A 69 -2.03 -27.07 6.26
C LEU A 69 -2.03 -28.59 6.32
N ARG A 70 -3.00 -29.19 7.00
CA ARG A 70 -3.13 -30.63 7.14
C ARG A 70 -3.34 -31.31 5.78
N TYR A 71 -4.30 -30.83 4.99
CA TYR A 71 -4.57 -31.45 3.68
C TYR A 71 -3.45 -31.19 2.68
N GLY A 72 -2.80 -30.04 2.71
CA GLY A 72 -1.63 -29.76 1.90
C GLY A 72 -0.45 -30.71 2.22
N LEU A 73 -0.13 -30.89 3.51
CA LEU A 73 0.91 -31.83 3.93
C LEU A 73 0.56 -33.29 3.61
N LEU A 74 -0.71 -33.68 3.76
CA LEU A 74 -1.16 -35.03 3.40
C LEU A 74 -1.06 -35.27 1.90
N ALA A 75 -1.48 -34.33 1.06
CA ALA A 75 -1.42 -34.47 -0.39
C ALA A 75 0.03 -34.56 -0.88
N LEU A 76 0.88 -33.63 -0.46
CA LEU A 76 2.31 -33.64 -0.82
C LEU A 76 3.04 -34.89 -0.31
N GLY A 77 2.81 -35.26 0.95
CA GLY A 77 3.43 -36.43 1.53
C GLY A 77 2.97 -37.74 0.89
N ALA A 78 1.68 -37.85 0.55
CA ALA A 78 1.15 -39.02 -0.17
C ALA A 78 1.77 -39.16 -1.56
N LEU A 79 1.91 -38.05 -2.31
CA LEU A 79 2.58 -38.07 -3.62
C LEU A 79 4.02 -38.58 -3.52
N VAL A 80 4.78 -38.08 -2.54
CA VAL A 80 6.17 -38.51 -2.32
C VAL A 80 6.25 -40.00 -1.96
N ILE A 81 5.36 -40.47 -1.07
CA ILE A 81 5.34 -41.90 -0.66
C ILE A 81 4.99 -42.80 -1.84
N LEU A 82 3.98 -42.44 -2.63
CA LEU A 82 3.56 -43.24 -3.79
C LEU A 82 4.63 -43.27 -4.88
N GLN A 83 5.29 -42.14 -5.13
CA GLN A 83 6.41 -42.07 -6.08
C GLN A 83 7.61 -42.89 -5.61
N ALA A 84 7.95 -42.83 -4.33
CA ALA A 84 9.01 -43.65 -3.74
C ALA A 84 8.71 -45.16 -3.78
N ALA A 85 7.42 -45.52 -3.76
CA ALA A 85 6.96 -46.91 -3.92
C ALA A 85 7.06 -47.40 -5.37
N GLY A 86 7.48 -46.56 -6.34
CA GLY A 86 7.59 -46.92 -7.74
C GLY A 86 6.28 -46.84 -8.54
N ILE A 87 5.27 -46.15 -8.01
CA ILE A 87 4.05 -45.87 -8.73
C ILE A 87 4.32 -44.71 -9.68
N ASP A 88 4.05 -44.93 -10.97
CA ASP A 88 4.18 -43.87 -11.98
C ASP A 88 3.06 -42.83 -11.80
N LEU A 89 3.44 -41.65 -11.37
CA LEU A 89 2.56 -40.51 -11.14
C LEU A 89 2.73 -39.41 -12.21
N THR A 90 3.32 -39.72 -13.36
CA THR A 90 3.65 -38.72 -14.40
C THR A 90 2.44 -37.91 -14.80
N SER A 91 1.31 -38.53 -15.09
CA SER A 91 0.08 -37.84 -15.44
C SER A 91 -0.46 -36.98 -14.30
N LEU A 92 -0.35 -37.46 -13.05
CA LEU A 92 -0.77 -36.73 -11.86
C LEU A 92 0.15 -35.54 -11.58
N ASN A 93 1.44 -35.68 -11.82
CA ASN A 93 2.41 -34.59 -11.66
C ASN A 93 2.08 -33.40 -12.60
N VAL A 94 1.67 -33.68 -13.83
CA VAL A 94 1.22 -32.64 -14.77
C VAL A 94 -0.01 -31.92 -14.23
N LEU A 95 -1.00 -32.65 -13.72
CA LEU A 95 -2.20 -32.06 -13.13
C LEU A 95 -1.89 -31.22 -11.89
N VAL A 96 -1.04 -31.74 -10.98
CA VAL A 96 -0.61 -31.03 -9.77
C VAL A 96 0.18 -29.77 -10.15
N GLY A 97 1.02 -29.84 -11.19
CA GLY A 97 1.72 -28.67 -11.72
C GLY A 97 0.74 -27.60 -12.23
N ALA A 98 -0.27 -27.99 -13.01
CA ALA A 98 -1.29 -27.06 -13.51
C ALA A 98 -2.10 -26.41 -12.37
N ILE A 99 -2.50 -27.20 -11.35
CA ILE A 99 -3.16 -26.69 -10.14
C ILE A 99 -2.21 -25.73 -9.40
N GLY A 100 -0.94 -26.07 -9.26
CA GLY A 100 0.06 -25.24 -8.59
C GLY A 100 0.22 -23.89 -9.26
N VAL A 101 0.27 -23.85 -10.60
CA VAL A 101 0.31 -22.60 -11.38
C VAL A 101 -0.97 -21.77 -11.14
N GLY A 102 -2.14 -22.41 -11.20
CA GLY A 102 -3.42 -21.74 -10.93
C GLY A 102 -3.50 -21.15 -9.51
N LEU A 103 -3.05 -21.88 -8.50
CA LEU A 103 -2.96 -21.42 -7.11
C LEU A 103 -1.93 -20.28 -6.99
N GLY A 104 -0.81 -20.35 -7.71
CA GLY A 104 0.21 -19.29 -7.75
C GLY A 104 -0.39 -17.97 -8.26
N PHE A 105 -1.11 -17.99 -9.37
CA PHE A 105 -1.81 -16.80 -9.87
C PHE A 105 -2.91 -16.32 -8.91
N GLY A 106 -3.66 -17.22 -8.28
CA GLY A 106 -4.67 -16.86 -7.28
C GLY A 106 -4.10 -16.18 -6.02
N LEU A 107 -2.85 -16.52 -5.64
CA LEU A 107 -2.17 -15.96 -4.47
C LEU A 107 -1.22 -14.79 -4.82
N GLN A 108 -1.02 -14.48 -6.08
CA GLN A 108 -0.06 -13.47 -6.54
C GLN A 108 -0.25 -12.11 -5.86
N ALA A 109 -1.49 -11.62 -5.79
CA ALA A 109 -1.77 -10.32 -5.17
C ALA A 109 -1.46 -10.31 -3.66
N VAL A 110 -1.77 -11.39 -2.95
CA VAL A 110 -1.49 -11.51 -1.51
C VAL A 110 0.01 -11.51 -1.26
N THR A 111 0.74 -12.30 -2.04
CA THR A 111 2.20 -12.43 -1.97
C THR A 111 2.89 -11.11 -2.30
N SER A 112 2.46 -10.45 -3.38
CA SER A 112 2.98 -9.13 -3.78
C SER A 112 2.80 -8.09 -2.67
N ASN A 113 1.60 -7.99 -2.09
CA ASN A 113 1.34 -7.05 -1.00
C ASN A 113 2.17 -7.36 0.26
N PHE A 114 2.36 -8.62 0.58
CA PHE A 114 3.15 -9.04 1.73
C PHE A 114 4.62 -8.66 1.55
N PHE A 115 5.24 -8.99 0.41
CA PHE A 115 6.63 -8.62 0.13
C PHE A 115 6.82 -7.11 0.04
N SER A 116 5.87 -6.39 -0.58
CA SER A 116 5.88 -4.93 -0.58
C SER A 116 5.83 -4.34 0.83
N GLY A 117 5.02 -4.92 1.72
CA GLY A 117 5.00 -4.52 3.13
C GLY A 117 6.35 -4.73 3.83
N LEU A 118 7.04 -5.85 3.57
CA LEU A 118 8.37 -6.10 4.09
C LEU A 118 9.39 -5.07 3.56
N ILE A 119 9.35 -4.74 2.26
CA ILE A 119 10.21 -3.73 1.64
C ILE A 119 9.98 -2.36 2.31
N ILE A 120 8.71 -1.95 2.49
CA ILE A 120 8.37 -0.69 3.16
C ILE A 120 8.95 -0.63 4.57
N LEU A 121 8.84 -1.72 5.34
CA LEU A 121 9.35 -1.79 6.72
C LEU A 121 10.88 -1.78 6.77
N PHE A 122 11.55 -2.35 5.78
CA PHE A 122 13.01 -2.49 5.72
C PHE A 122 13.68 -1.23 5.18
N GLU A 123 13.25 -0.76 3.99
CA GLU A 123 13.82 0.40 3.30
C GLU A 123 13.26 1.73 3.82
N ARG A 124 12.07 1.70 4.42
CA ARG A 124 11.40 2.86 5.01
C ARG A 124 11.24 4.05 4.05
N PRO A 125 10.78 3.84 2.80
CA PRO A 125 10.50 4.94 1.89
C PRO A 125 9.42 5.88 2.43
N ILE A 126 8.51 5.34 3.25
CA ILE A 126 7.50 6.05 4.04
C ILE A 126 7.57 5.60 5.50
N LYS A 127 7.16 6.48 6.43
CA LYS A 127 7.14 6.22 7.88
C LYS A 127 5.79 6.61 8.47
N ILE A 128 5.41 5.96 9.57
CA ILE A 128 4.24 6.34 10.36
C ILE A 128 4.36 7.81 10.78
N GLY A 129 3.26 8.55 10.66
CA GLY A 129 3.19 9.97 10.94
C GLY A 129 3.51 10.88 9.76
N GLN A 130 4.09 10.39 8.66
CA GLN A 130 4.36 11.19 7.48
C GLN A 130 3.09 11.43 6.67
N ARG A 131 3.01 12.63 6.08
CA ARG A 131 1.98 13.00 5.11
C ARG A 131 2.45 12.64 3.71
N ILE A 132 1.67 11.85 3.02
CA ILE A 132 1.99 11.35 1.69
C ILE A 132 0.77 11.47 0.76
N GLU A 133 1.05 11.44 -0.53
CA GLU A 133 0.05 11.33 -1.58
C GLU A 133 0.35 10.09 -2.43
N ILE A 134 -0.64 9.26 -2.61
CA ILE A 134 -0.59 8.05 -3.43
C ILE A 134 -1.96 7.82 -4.09
N ALA A 135 -1.99 7.47 -5.37
CA ALA A 135 -3.21 7.22 -6.14
C ALA A 135 -4.28 8.35 -6.00
N GLY A 136 -3.82 9.62 -5.89
CA GLY A 136 -4.70 10.77 -5.71
C GLY A 136 -5.25 10.95 -4.28
N VAL A 137 -4.86 10.10 -3.34
CA VAL A 137 -5.23 10.23 -1.93
C VAL A 137 -4.11 10.89 -1.15
N VAL A 138 -4.41 12.02 -0.50
CA VAL A 138 -3.49 12.70 0.42
C VAL A 138 -3.89 12.37 1.85
N GLY A 139 -2.94 11.93 2.67
CA GLY A 139 -3.21 11.60 4.06
C GLY A 139 -1.95 11.33 4.87
N GLN A 140 -2.13 11.20 6.18
CA GLN A 140 -1.07 10.83 7.10
C GLN A 140 -1.00 9.32 7.25
N VAL A 141 0.19 8.73 7.18
CA VAL A 141 0.41 7.31 7.44
C VAL A 141 0.13 7.01 8.91
N ARG A 142 -0.93 6.24 9.16
CA ARG A 142 -1.34 5.85 10.52
C ARG A 142 -0.74 4.53 10.94
N GLU A 143 -0.74 3.56 10.02
CA GLU A 143 -0.28 2.20 10.29
C GLU A 143 0.26 1.55 9.02
N ILE A 144 1.32 0.78 9.15
CA ILE A 144 1.88 -0.06 8.08
C ILE A 144 1.72 -1.51 8.54
N ALA A 145 0.72 -2.21 7.99
CA ALA A 145 0.45 -3.60 8.28
C ALA A 145 1.06 -4.53 7.22
N ALA A 146 0.96 -5.85 7.40
CA ALA A 146 1.60 -6.84 6.54
C ALA A 146 1.19 -6.78 5.06
N ARG A 147 -0.04 -6.39 4.74
CA ARG A 147 -0.58 -6.37 3.36
C ARG A 147 -1.05 -5.01 2.88
N ALA A 148 -1.26 -4.08 3.80
CA ALA A 148 -1.84 -2.77 3.48
C ALA A 148 -1.35 -1.73 4.48
N THR A 149 -1.28 -0.49 4.04
CA THR A 149 -0.98 0.69 4.84
C THR A 149 -2.24 1.53 5.00
N THR A 150 -2.54 2.00 6.21
CA THR A 150 -3.67 2.86 6.49
C THR A 150 -3.24 4.32 6.51
N LEU A 151 -3.88 5.12 5.66
CA LEU A 151 -3.75 6.58 5.63
C LEU A 151 -4.99 7.21 6.28
N VAL A 152 -4.80 8.33 6.97
CA VAL A 152 -5.90 9.16 7.47
C VAL A 152 -5.86 10.50 6.74
N THR A 153 -6.95 10.84 6.05
CA THR A 153 -7.07 12.12 5.33
C THR A 153 -7.38 13.27 6.28
N ASP A 154 -7.37 14.51 5.77
CA ASP A 154 -7.69 15.70 6.56
C ASP A 154 -9.14 15.70 7.06
N GLU A 155 -10.05 15.02 6.34
CA GLU A 155 -11.43 14.82 6.73
C GLU A 155 -11.60 13.70 7.79
N ASN A 156 -10.50 13.19 8.34
CA ASN A 156 -10.47 12.09 9.30
C ASN A 156 -11.04 10.77 8.75
N VAL A 157 -10.90 10.54 7.43
CA VAL A 157 -11.29 9.29 6.78
C VAL A 157 -10.09 8.36 6.70
N ALA A 158 -10.26 7.11 7.15
CA ALA A 158 -9.23 6.08 7.03
C ALA A 158 -9.30 5.43 5.65
N VAL A 159 -8.24 5.57 4.85
CA VAL A 159 -8.08 4.94 3.54
C VAL A 159 -7.06 3.82 3.64
N ILE A 160 -7.46 2.60 3.24
CA ILE A 160 -6.60 1.42 3.27
C ILE A 160 -6.02 1.21 1.88
N VAL A 161 -4.72 1.37 1.75
CA VAL A 161 -3.99 1.25 0.48
C VAL A 161 -3.17 -0.04 0.48
N PRO A 162 -3.30 -0.92 -0.52
CA PRO A 162 -2.46 -2.11 -0.66
C PRO A 162 -0.98 -1.76 -0.72
N ASN A 163 -0.13 -2.50 -0.01
CA ASN A 163 1.31 -2.21 0.05
C ASN A 163 2.00 -2.25 -1.32
N SER A 164 1.49 -3.09 -2.25
CA SER A 164 2.03 -3.18 -3.60
C SER A 164 1.97 -1.86 -4.38
N GLN A 165 0.96 -1.00 -4.11
CA GLN A 165 0.85 0.29 -4.76
C GLN A 165 2.01 1.23 -4.37
N PHE A 166 2.50 1.17 -3.14
CA PHE A 166 3.65 1.99 -2.69
C PHE A 166 4.96 1.64 -3.40
N ILE A 167 5.06 0.44 -3.98
CA ILE A 167 6.24 -0.01 -4.72
C ILE A 167 6.06 0.21 -6.23
N SER A 168 4.84 0.09 -6.75
CA SER A 168 4.55 0.17 -8.19
C SER A 168 4.16 1.57 -8.67
N GLU A 169 3.67 2.44 -7.78
CA GLU A 169 3.19 3.77 -8.13
C GLU A 169 4.08 4.88 -7.58
N ARG A 170 3.88 6.09 -8.10
CA ARG A 170 4.57 7.27 -7.59
C ARG A 170 3.98 7.67 -6.24
N VAL A 171 4.84 7.81 -5.24
CA VAL A 171 4.48 8.33 -3.91
C VAL A 171 5.13 9.70 -3.74
N THR A 172 4.31 10.72 -3.47
CA THR A 172 4.78 12.04 -3.08
C THR A 172 4.82 12.12 -1.55
N ASN A 173 5.99 12.33 -0.98
CA ASN A 173 6.18 12.47 0.46
C ASN A 173 6.35 13.96 0.83
N TRP A 174 5.31 14.51 1.47
CA TRP A 174 5.27 15.91 1.88
C TRP A 174 5.99 16.18 3.22
N SER A 175 6.35 15.13 3.97
CA SER A 175 6.91 15.21 5.32
C SER A 175 8.37 14.80 5.43
N ARG A 176 9.16 14.92 4.36
CA ARG A 176 10.59 14.63 4.49
C ARG A 176 11.24 15.69 5.40
N PRO A 177 12.02 15.29 6.44
CA PRO A 177 12.50 16.20 7.49
C PRO A 177 13.34 17.38 7.02
N ASP A 178 13.96 17.25 5.85
CA ASP A 178 14.91 18.26 5.31
C ASP A 178 14.29 19.10 4.18
N SER A 179 13.00 18.96 3.89
CA SER A 179 12.38 19.66 2.78
C SER A 179 11.55 20.86 3.23
N LEU A 180 12.12 22.04 3.03
CA LEU A 180 11.33 23.25 2.90
C LEU A 180 10.38 23.06 1.72
N THR A 181 9.09 23.20 1.97
CA THR A 181 8.08 23.14 0.90
C THR A 181 7.77 24.53 0.42
N ALA A 182 7.82 24.73 -0.90
CA ALA A 182 7.41 25.96 -1.52
C ALA A 182 5.88 26.03 -1.64
N TYR A 183 5.29 27.08 -1.11
CA TYR A 183 3.87 27.39 -1.24
C TYR A 183 3.69 28.60 -2.16
N ALA A 184 2.90 28.44 -3.22
CA ALA A 184 2.53 29.52 -4.12
C ALA A 184 1.10 30.00 -3.80
N LEU A 185 0.95 31.32 -3.61
CA LEU A 185 -0.30 32.01 -3.41
C LEU A 185 -0.50 33.02 -4.54
N THR A 186 -1.65 32.97 -5.21
CA THR A 186 -1.95 33.88 -6.31
C THR A 186 -2.88 34.98 -5.84
N PHE A 187 -2.50 36.24 -6.15
CA PHE A 187 -3.27 37.42 -5.81
C PHE A 187 -3.65 38.19 -7.06
N HIS A 188 -4.88 38.69 -7.07
CA HIS A 188 -5.41 39.54 -8.13
C HIS A 188 -5.73 40.92 -7.56
N VAL A 189 -5.22 41.95 -8.18
CA VAL A 189 -5.46 43.37 -7.81
C VAL A 189 -5.96 44.17 -9.00
N ALA A 190 -6.57 45.32 -8.74
CA ALA A 190 -7.07 46.19 -9.80
C ALA A 190 -5.95 46.69 -10.71
N HIS A 191 -6.25 46.96 -11.98
CA HIS A 191 -5.30 47.54 -12.97
C HIS A 191 -4.70 48.89 -12.56
N ALA A 192 -5.44 49.67 -11.77
CA ALA A 192 -4.98 50.95 -11.27
C ALA A 192 -3.96 50.86 -10.12
N SER A 193 -3.70 49.63 -9.63
CA SER A 193 -2.75 49.41 -8.54
C SER A 193 -1.30 49.53 -9.03
N ASP A 194 -0.47 50.16 -8.23
CA ASP A 194 0.95 50.22 -8.49
C ASP A 194 1.61 48.87 -8.21
N PRO A 195 2.26 48.22 -9.20
CA PRO A 195 2.87 46.91 -9.04
C PRO A 195 3.98 46.88 -7.98
N ASP A 196 4.72 47.94 -7.80
CA ASP A 196 5.82 48.03 -6.82
C ASP A 196 5.27 48.09 -5.38
N VAL A 197 4.13 48.77 -5.18
CA VAL A 197 3.42 48.76 -3.90
C VAL A 197 2.91 47.35 -3.58
N VAL A 198 2.27 46.72 -4.54
CA VAL A 198 1.76 45.33 -4.35
C VAL A 198 2.89 44.38 -4.00
N ARG A 199 4.00 44.41 -4.75
CA ARG A 199 5.18 43.58 -4.49
C ARG A 199 5.72 43.79 -3.08
N ARG A 200 5.88 45.04 -2.63
CA ARG A 200 6.36 45.37 -1.30
C ARG A 200 5.43 44.83 -0.21
N VAL A 201 4.15 44.99 -0.39
CA VAL A 201 3.12 44.49 0.56
C VAL A 201 3.18 43.00 0.68
N LEU A 202 3.21 42.26 -0.43
CA LEU A 202 3.29 40.80 -0.44
C LEU A 202 4.54 40.26 0.26
N LEU A 203 5.73 40.87 -0.04
CA LEU A 203 6.98 40.52 0.63
C LEU A 203 6.91 40.79 2.13
N SER A 204 6.43 42.00 2.53
CA SER A 204 6.35 42.35 3.94
C SER A 204 5.38 41.47 4.73
N ALA A 205 4.32 41.00 4.10
CA ALA A 205 3.39 40.03 4.71
C ALA A 205 4.04 38.66 4.94
N ALA A 206 4.83 38.19 3.98
CA ALA A 206 5.56 36.95 4.08
C ALA A 206 6.67 37.01 5.16
N GLU A 207 7.45 38.08 5.19
CA GLU A 207 8.53 38.30 6.15
C GLU A 207 8.07 38.42 7.60
N ALA A 208 6.84 38.92 7.79
CA ALA A 208 6.25 39.07 9.12
C ALA A 208 5.65 37.78 9.69
N HIS A 209 5.51 36.72 8.89
CA HIS A 209 4.90 35.47 9.33
C HIS A 209 5.96 34.51 9.89
N ASP A 210 5.76 34.07 11.13
CA ASP A 210 6.74 33.27 11.91
C ASP A 210 7.06 31.92 11.24
N ASP A 211 6.09 31.33 10.55
CA ASP A 211 6.24 30.01 9.89
C ASP A 211 6.82 30.10 8.47
N VAL A 212 7.10 31.30 7.97
CA VAL A 212 7.78 31.51 6.69
C VAL A 212 9.30 31.55 6.90
N HIS A 213 10.00 30.67 6.22
CA HIS A 213 11.45 30.64 6.25
C HIS A 213 12.06 31.87 5.54
N LYS A 214 13.12 32.37 6.13
CA LYS A 214 13.87 33.53 5.59
C LYS A 214 14.96 33.14 4.58
N ASP A 215 15.37 31.88 4.60
CA ASP A 215 16.33 31.29 3.66
C ASP A 215 15.81 29.90 3.19
N PRO A 216 15.43 29.76 1.91
CA PRO A 216 15.36 30.79 0.86
C PRO A 216 14.32 31.89 1.16
N PRO A 217 14.58 33.15 0.72
CA PRO A 217 13.66 34.25 0.95
C PRO A 217 12.35 34.08 0.16
N ALA A 218 11.28 34.73 0.63
CA ALA A 218 10.04 34.83 -0.13
C ALA A 218 10.27 35.59 -1.43
N ALA A 219 9.60 35.18 -2.50
CA ALA A 219 9.67 35.79 -3.81
C ALA A 219 8.28 36.20 -4.31
N VAL A 220 8.21 37.32 -5.02
CA VAL A 220 6.99 37.77 -5.69
C VAL A 220 7.24 37.87 -7.18
N GLU A 221 6.42 37.15 -7.93
CA GLU A 221 6.41 37.17 -9.40
C GLU A 221 5.18 37.93 -9.89
N PHE A 222 5.41 38.83 -10.86
CA PHE A 222 4.33 39.48 -11.60
C PHE A 222 4.01 38.62 -12.82
N LEU A 223 2.93 37.83 -12.73
CA LEU A 223 2.64 36.81 -13.72
C LEU A 223 1.99 37.36 -14.99
N GLU A 224 1.06 38.33 -14.85
CA GLU A 224 0.26 38.74 -15.99
C GLU A 224 -0.45 40.06 -15.77
N VAL A 225 -0.52 40.85 -16.85
CA VAL A 225 -1.41 42.02 -17.00
C VAL A 225 -2.66 41.50 -17.72
N GLY A 226 -3.65 41.04 -16.96
CA GLY A 226 -4.92 40.48 -17.50
C GLY A 226 -5.91 41.60 -17.88
N LEU A 227 -7.01 41.26 -18.52
CA LEU A 227 -8.02 42.22 -18.97
C LEU A 227 -8.71 42.97 -17.80
N ALA A 228 -8.88 42.32 -16.66
CA ALA A 228 -9.61 42.90 -15.52
C ALA A 228 -8.74 43.08 -14.27
N SER A 229 -7.53 42.53 -14.23
CA SER A 229 -6.67 42.51 -13.03
C SER A 229 -5.22 42.30 -13.38
N LEU A 230 -4.34 42.77 -12.47
CA LEU A 230 -2.93 42.38 -12.42
C LEU A 230 -2.84 41.12 -11.54
N ARG A 231 -2.06 40.12 -11.99
CA ARG A 231 -1.86 38.86 -11.30
C ARG A 231 -0.44 38.70 -10.78
N PHE A 232 -0.34 38.48 -9.48
CA PHE A 232 0.92 38.25 -8.78
C PHE A 232 0.92 36.88 -8.13
N GLN A 233 2.09 36.30 -8.00
CA GLN A 233 2.31 35.07 -7.23
C GLN A 233 3.33 35.35 -6.12
N LEU A 234 2.92 35.09 -4.90
CA LEU A 234 3.80 35.08 -3.74
C LEU A 234 4.26 33.64 -3.52
N GLN A 235 5.56 33.39 -3.58
CA GLN A 235 6.17 32.12 -3.24
C GLN A 235 6.85 32.24 -1.88
N VAL A 236 6.45 31.36 -0.95
CA VAL A 236 7.02 31.29 0.41
C VAL A 236 7.49 29.87 0.70
N TRP A 237 8.47 29.74 1.57
CA TRP A 237 9.02 28.48 2.01
C TRP A 237 8.65 28.23 3.48
N SER A 238 8.16 27.03 3.79
CA SER A 238 7.81 26.64 5.16
C SER A 238 8.06 25.16 5.42
N SER A 239 8.51 24.85 6.62
CA SER A 239 8.64 23.49 7.15
C SER A 239 7.56 23.15 8.20
N ALA A 240 6.91 24.17 8.74
CA ALA A 240 6.05 24.03 9.92
C ALA A 240 4.68 23.38 9.65
N HIS A 241 4.16 23.48 8.42
CA HIS A 241 2.76 23.17 8.13
C HIS A 241 2.55 22.05 7.11
N LEU A 242 3.40 21.04 7.14
CA LEU A 242 3.22 19.84 6.31
C LEU A 242 1.84 19.17 6.54
N ASN A 243 1.31 19.29 7.75
CA ASN A 243 -0.03 18.78 8.11
C ASN A 243 -1.15 19.83 8.02
N THR A 244 -0.82 21.13 7.86
CA THR A 244 -1.75 22.25 7.88
C THR A 244 -1.46 23.29 6.80
N ALA A 245 -1.09 22.86 5.60
CA ALA A 245 -0.80 23.78 4.48
C ALA A 245 -1.95 24.77 4.21
N GLY A 246 -3.19 24.38 4.51
CA GLY A 246 -4.35 25.26 4.44
C GLY A 246 -4.32 26.40 5.45
N ALA A 247 -3.80 26.20 6.65
CA ALA A 247 -3.73 27.22 7.70
C ALA A 247 -2.73 28.32 7.29
N LEU A 248 -1.50 27.95 6.89
CA LEU A 248 -0.50 28.91 6.43
C LEU A 248 -1.02 29.78 5.28
N LYS A 249 -1.65 29.15 4.28
CA LYS A 249 -2.25 29.89 3.14
C LYS A 249 -3.34 30.84 3.60
N SER A 250 -4.20 30.40 4.53
CA SER A 250 -5.26 31.21 5.11
C SER A 250 -4.71 32.42 5.84
N ASP A 251 -3.74 32.20 6.71
CA ASP A 251 -3.14 33.27 7.54
C ASP A 251 -2.42 34.31 6.68
N LEU A 252 -1.65 33.87 5.68
CA LEU A 252 -1.03 34.75 4.71
C LEU A 252 -2.06 35.52 3.88
N ASN A 253 -3.15 34.89 3.47
CA ASN A 253 -4.22 35.56 2.73
C ASN A 253 -4.87 36.66 3.57
N PHE A 254 -5.14 36.41 4.85
CA PHE A 254 -5.67 37.43 5.76
C PHE A 254 -4.71 38.58 5.98
N GLU A 255 -3.41 38.28 6.15
CA GLU A 255 -2.39 39.29 6.37
C GLU A 255 -2.18 40.14 5.13
N VAL A 256 -2.04 39.51 3.96
CA VAL A 256 -1.93 40.20 2.67
C VAL A 256 -3.14 41.09 2.42
N TRP A 257 -4.36 40.57 2.65
CA TRP A 257 -5.57 41.35 2.44
C TRP A 257 -5.62 42.60 3.34
N ARG A 258 -5.26 42.47 4.63
CA ARG A 258 -5.20 43.60 5.56
C ARG A 258 -4.22 44.69 5.11
N ARG A 259 -3.02 44.29 4.68
CA ARG A 259 -1.97 45.21 4.25
C ARG A 259 -2.29 45.86 2.91
N LEU A 260 -2.80 45.12 1.93
CA LEU A 260 -3.23 45.69 0.64
C LEU A 260 -4.29 46.77 0.85
N ARG A 261 -5.25 46.50 1.73
CA ARG A 261 -6.31 47.46 2.06
C ARG A 261 -5.77 48.73 2.77
N ALA A 262 -4.80 48.58 3.66
CA ALA A 262 -4.16 49.68 4.35
C ALA A 262 -3.39 50.62 3.37
N GLU A 263 -2.79 50.04 2.33
CA GLU A 263 -2.10 50.80 1.27
C GLU A 263 -3.04 51.31 0.17
N GLY A 264 -4.36 51.13 0.32
CA GLY A 264 -5.36 51.59 -0.65
C GLY A 264 -5.41 50.81 -1.94
N VAL A 265 -4.80 49.62 -1.99
CA VAL A 265 -4.83 48.74 -3.17
C VAL A 265 -6.23 48.13 -3.29
N ALA A 266 -6.93 48.44 -4.38
CA ALA A 266 -8.30 47.97 -4.62
C ALA A 266 -8.29 46.51 -5.14
N PRO A 267 -9.35 45.70 -4.81
CA PRO A 267 -9.59 44.42 -5.49
C PRO A 267 -9.93 44.67 -6.96
N PRO A 268 -9.79 43.68 -7.84
CA PRO A 268 -10.17 43.81 -9.24
C PRO A 268 -11.63 44.18 -9.34
N ALA A 269 -11.94 45.06 -10.30
CA ALA A 269 -13.33 45.40 -10.59
C ALA A 269 -14.08 44.12 -10.99
N ALA A 270 -15.31 43.95 -10.44
CA ALA A 270 -16.17 42.85 -10.86
C ALA A 270 -16.39 42.95 -12.37
N ALA A 271 -16.10 41.89 -13.12
CA ALA A 271 -16.43 41.86 -14.54
C ALA A 271 -17.96 41.94 -14.68
N VAL A 272 -18.47 43.10 -15.05
CA VAL A 272 -19.86 43.23 -15.43
C VAL A 272 -20.03 42.56 -16.79
N VAL A 273 -20.47 41.33 -16.78
CA VAL A 273 -20.90 40.66 -18.01
C VAL A 273 -22.22 41.35 -18.39
N ALA A 274 -22.14 42.31 -19.31
CA ALA A 274 -23.33 42.88 -19.94
C ALA A 274 -23.98 41.75 -20.75
N VAL A 275 -24.98 41.12 -20.20
CA VAL A 275 -25.88 40.24 -20.94
C VAL A 275 -26.74 41.12 -21.84
N THR A 276 -26.30 41.34 -23.05
CA THR A 276 -27.18 41.92 -24.11
C THR A 276 -28.26 40.88 -24.45
N LEU A 277 -29.43 41.05 -23.91
CA LEU A 277 -30.60 40.29 -24.35
C LEU A 277 -30.87 40.64 -25.81
N PRO A 278 -31.09 39.67 -26.70
CA PRO A 278 -31.47 39.94 -28.06
C PRO A 278 -32.80 40.70 -28.08
N PRO A 279 -33.01 41.63 -29.02
CA PRO A 279 -34.26 42.36 -29.09
C PRO A 279 -35.44 41.40 -29.29
N SER A 280 -36.46 41.54 -28.44
CA SER A 280 -37.71 40.78 -28.57
C SER A 280 -38.34 41.09 -29.91
N THR A 281 -38.29 40.16 -30.84
CA THR A 281 -39.13 40.21 -32.06
C THR A 281 -40.59 40.03 -31.65
N LYS A 282 -41.39 41.12 -31.84
CA LYS A 282 -42.84 41.04 -31.84
C LYS A 282 -43.37 40.42 -33.12
#